data_2ce8779351c7d4bb593191a6dd9f2668
#
_entry.id   2ce8779351c7d4bb593191a6dd9f2668
#
_cell.length_a   1.000
_cell.length_b   1.000
_cell.length_c   1.000
_cell.angle_alpha   90.00
_cell.angle_beta   90.00
_cell.angle_gamma   90.00
#
_symmetry.space_group_name_H-M   'P 1'
#
loop_
_entity.id
_entity.type
_entity.pdbx_description
1 polymer ?
#
loop_
_entity_poly.entity_id
_entity_poly.type
_entity_poly.pdbx_seq_one_letter_code
_entity_poly.pdbx_strand_id
1 'polypeptide(L)'
;MYALTGHITIKKGICILFCCICLGTTAYGQVEQFQEHAQTLCEDATFSSALVGIKAVTGEGEVMVSVNEAKMLAPASNMKLISTGTALFSLGPEYRFCTTLAHDGYISDGVLHGNLYIVGGGDPLLGSKDTVATALNEVFEQWEKDVRRAGIRSIEGAVVGDGRWLEGRGVEPTWQWGDLGTYYGAGVSGLMFYENMMSFTVSPGPEVGAPVKMEPYYPGCSWMDFRFCGVTGEKGTGDQLYMYASEFEPVAEIRGTFGLDRGTKRVDCSNMFPEYTCAVYFKNHLERKGIRCINGAGDFKLKKDWMKEGTADSVKVIGSHYSPVLERIAFKTNHESNNLLAETLFRALGKENTGSSCIDSSYVALKGVLKKMHVGSSGLSLQDGSGLSRQNLVSADFMCRFLGAMMDSSCFEEYLWSLPVPGGNGTLQYNMKGVPDDVRTRFRIKSGSMNGVRCYSGYILPAGFTLERGAEIPQEIKDRTIIFSVMTNNCVSSTWKVRQILDRFMVELGK
;
A
#
# COMPACT_ATOMS: atom_id res chain seq x y z
N MET A 1 41.02 -66.43 -23.45
CA MET A 1 39.77 -65.72 -23.82
C MET A 1 39.28 -64.97 -22.55
N TYR A 2 39.97 -63.93 -22.13
CA TYR A 2 39.50 -62.97 -21.10
C TYR A 2 40.41 -61.74 -21.16
N ALA A 3 40.01 -60.77 -21.86
CA ALA A 3 40.47 -59.39 -21.71
C ALA A 3 39.65 -58.51 -22.67
N LEU A 4 38.68 -57.77 -22.17
CA LEU A 4 38.11 -56.55 -22.77
C LEU A 4 36.78 -56.16 -22.09
N THR A 5 36.84 -55.70 -20.80
CA THR A 5 35.70 -55.04 -20.17
C THR A 5 36.09 -53.96 -19.14
N GLY A 6 37.39 -53.51 -19.11
CA GLY A 6 37.87 -52.55 -18.10
C GLY A 6 37.92 -51.06 -18.52
N HIS A 7 37.75 -50.70 -19.79
CA HIS A 7 38.10 -49.34 -20.27
C HIS A 7 36.95 -48.36 -20.49
N ILE A 8 35.67 -48.76 -20.34
CA ILE A 8 34.54 -47.87 -20.64
C ILE A 8 34.02 -47.16 -19.38
N THR A 9 34.21 -47.74 -18.19
CA THR A 9 33.66 -47.19 -16.94
C THR A 9 34.50 -46.00 -16.40
N ILE A 10 35.78 -45.95 -16.68
CA ILE A 10 36.66 -44.86 -16.18
C ILE A 10 36.46 -43.55 -16.96
N LYS A 11 36.20 -43.62 -18.27
CA LYS A 11 35.93 -42.40 -19.08
C LYS A 11 34.62 -41.71 -18.74
N LYS A 12 33.55 -42.45 -18.38
CA LYS A 12 32.28 -41.84 -17.96
C LYS A 12 32.37 -41.19 -16.57
N GLY A 13 33.10 -41.78 -15.61
CA GLY A 13 33.29 -41.21 -14.30
C GLY A 13 34.13 -39.92 -14.31
N ILE A 14 35.18 -39.86 -15.16
CA ILE A 14 35.99 -38.66 -15.32
C ILE A 14 35.26 -37.54 -16.02
N CYS A 15 34.40 -37.80 -17.03
CA CYS A 15 33.59 -36.76 -17.65
C CYS A 15 32.51 -36.19 -16.70
N ILE A 16 31.89 -37.03 -15.86
CA ILE A 16 30.90 -36.55 -14.85
C ILE A 16 31.58 -35.73 -13.76
N LEU A 17 32.76 -36.18 -13.28
CA LEU A 17 33.53 -35.43 -12.27
C LEU A 17 34.05 -34.11 -12.84
N PHE A 18 34.51 -34.06 -14.11
CA PHE A 18 34.98 -32.85 -14.77
C PHE A 18 33.85 -31.87 -15.05
N CYS A 19 32.63 -32.33 -15.46
CA CYS A 19 31.43 -31.49 -15.59
C CYS A 19 30.98 -30.92 -14.23
N CYS A 20 30.99 -31.73 -13.15
CA CYS A 20 30.67 -31.23 -11.81
C CYS A 20 31.68 -30.22 -11.28
N ILE A 21 32.98 -30.40 -11.55
CA ILE A 21 34.02 -29.45 -11.17
C ILE A 21 33.91 -28.16 -11.99
N CYS A 22 33.64 -28.25 -13.31
CA CYS A 22 33.47 -27.07 -14.15
C CYS A 22 32.16 -26.28 -13.84
N LEU A 23 31.08 -26.96 -13.48
CA LEU A 23 29.84 -26.31 -13.04
C LEU A 23 30.02 -25.65 -11.65
N GLY A 24 30.71 -26.31 -10.72
CA GLY A 24 31.02 -25.74 -9.42
C GLY A 24 31.93 -24.51 -9.49
N THR A 25 32.93 -24.50 -10.38
CA THR A 25 33.84 -23.34 -10.54
C THR A 25 33.17 -22.16 -11.23
N THR A 26 32.22 -22.39 -12.16
CA THR A 26 31.46 -21.29 -12.80
C THR A 26 30.44 -20.67 -11.84
N ALA A 27 29.75 -21.46 -11.03
CA ALA A 27 28.82 -20.95 -10.01
C ALA A 27 29.55 -20.18 -8.91
N TYR A 28 30.69 -20.68 -8.44
CA TYR A 28 31.51 -20.02 -7.42
C TYR A 28 32.08 -18.68 -7.92
N GLY A 29 32.53 -18.60 -9.16
CA GLY A 29 33.02 -17.36 -9.78
C GLY A 29 31.92 -16.31 -9.97
N GLN A 30 30.68 -16.73 -10.21
CA GLN A 30 29.55 -15.83 -10.37
C GLN A 30 29.10 -15.22 -9.02
N VAL A 31 29.09 -16.01 -7.95
CA VAL A 31 28.81 -15.52 -6.57
C VAL A 31 29.86 -14.51 -6.12
N GLU A 32 31.15 -14.79 -6.37
CA GLU A 32 32.23 -13.86 -6.04
C GLU A 32 32.11 -12.53 -6.80
N GLN A 33 31.73 -12.55 -8.07
CA GLN A 33 31.47 -11.37 -8.88
C GLN A 33 30.30 -10.52 -8.34
N PHE A 34 29.20 -11.13 -7.92
CA PHE A 34 28.06 -10.40 -7.33
C PHE A 34 28.43 -9.78 -5.99
N GLN A 35 29.20 -10.48 -5.16
CA GLN A 35 29.69 -9.96 -3.89
C GLN A 35 30.62 -8.76 -4.09
N GLU A 36 31.51 -8.80 -5.10
CA GLU A 36 32.39 -7.69 -5.47
C GLU A 36 31.60 -6.47 -5.97
N HIS A 37 30.57 -6.69 -6.81
CA HIS A 37 29.68 -5.62 -7.24
C HIS A 37 28.94 -4.95 -6.07
N ALA A 38 28.50 -5.73 -5.10
CA ALA A 38 27.85 -5.18 -3.91
C ALA A 38 28.82 -4.38 -3.04
N GLN A 39 30.08 -4.82 -2.94
CA GLN A 39 31.14 -4.10 -2.25
C GLN A 39 31.46 -2.78 -2.92
N THR A 40 31.64 -2.81 -4.23
CA THR A 40 31.85 -1.61 -5.07
C THR A 40 30.70 -0.60 -4.94
N LEU A 41 29.45 -1.06 -4.85
CA LEU A 41 28.30 -0.20 -4.59
C LEU A 41 28.45 0.48 -3.22
N CYS A 42 28.81 -0.26 -2.17
CA CYS A 42 28.96 0.31 -0.83
C CYS A 42 30.09 1.32 -0.73
N GLU A 43 31.13 1.20 -1.56
CA GLU A 43 32.29 2.08 -1.63
C GLU A 43 32.05 3.32 -2.51
N ASP A 44 30.95 3.38 -3.30
CA ASP A 44 30.63 4.56 -4.10
C ASP A 44 30.44 5.79 -3.19
N ALA A 45 31.07 6.91 -3.57
CA ALA A 45 31.03 8.16 -2.82
C ALA A 45 29.60 8.66 -2.51
N THR A 46 28.61 8.21 -3.29
CA THR A 46 27.19 8.51 -3.06
C THR A 46 26.70 7.95 -1.74
N PHE A 47 27.29 6.85 -1.26
CA PHE A 47 26.91 6.15 -0.04
C PHE A 47 27.88 6.34 1.12
N SER A 48 28.86 7.25 1.00
CA SER A 48 29.90 7.47 2.03
C SER A 48 29.36 7.78 3.43
N SER A 49 28.17 8.39 3.53
CA SER A 49 27.46 8.67 4.79
C SER A 49 26.27 7.75 5.03
N ALA A 50 25.97 6.87 4.09
CA ALA A 50 24.77 6.02 4.13
C ALA A 50 25.06 4.67 4.81
N LEU A 51 24.02 4.09 5.37
CA LEU A 51 24.01 2.69 5.74
C LEU A 51 23.35 1.88 4.61
N VAL A 52 24.09 0.89 4.10
CA VAL A 52 23.65 0.00 3.02
C VAL A 52 23.54 -1.43 3.56
N GLY A 53 22.39 -2.08 3.33
CA GLY A 53 22.16 -3.49 3.64
C GLY A 53 21.69 -4.22 2.38
N ILE A 54 22.34 -5.32 2.03
CA ILE A 54 22.05 -6.10 0.82
C ILE A 54 22.01 -7.58 1.17
N LYS A 55 21.00 -8.27 0.65
CA LYS A 55 20.91 -9.73 0.62
C LYS A 55 20.36 -10.17 -0.73
N ALA A 56 20.94 -11.18 -1.33
CA ALA A 56 20.34 -11.90 -2.44
C ALA A 56 20.56 -13.39 -2.27
N VAL A 57 19.53 -14.18 -2.55
CA VAL A 57 19.56 -15.65 -2.45
C VAL A 57 18.85 -16.26 -3.66
N THR A 58 19.19 -17.48 -4.03
CA THR A 58 18.39 -18.28 -4.96
C THR A 58 17.10 -18.77 -4.31
N GLY A 59 16.15 -19.26 -5.09
CA GLY A 59 14.94 -19.90 -4.56
C GLY A 59 15.21 -21.12 -3.68
N GLU A 60 16.34 -21.81 -3.89
CA GLU A 60 16.84 -22.90 -3.04
C GLU A 60 17.49 -22.42 -1.74
N GLY A 61 17.65 -21.08 -1.58
CA GLY A 61 18.24 -20.48 -0.38
C GLY A 61 19.76 -20.29 -0.42
N GLU A 62 20.42 -20.57 -1.54
CA GLU A 62 21.86 -20.32 -1.70
C GLU A 62 22.15 -18.82 -1.70
N VAL A 63 23.13 -18.40 -0.88
CA VAL A 63 23.49 -16.99 -0.74
C VAL A 63 24.34 -16.54 -1.91
N MET A 64 23.85 -15.55 -2.66
CA MET A 64 24.57 -14.92 -3.77
C MET A 64 25.28 -13.63 -3.34
N VAL A 65 24.64 -12.84 -2.47
CA VAL A 65 25.17 -11.58 -1.94
C VAL A 65 24.76 -11.42 -0.48
N SER A 66 25.70 -10.95 0.34
CA SER A 66 25.45 -10.64 1.75
C SER A 66 26.36 -9.50 2.21
N VAL A 67 25.78 -8.30 2.41
CA VAL A 67 26.46 -7.11 2.93
C VAL A 67 25.57 -6.44 3.95
N ASN A 68 26.01 -6.39 5.22
CA ASN A 68 25.24 -5.79 6.31
C ASN A 68 23.79 -6.31 6.39
N GLU A 69 23.52 -7.52 5.98
CA GLU A 69 22.18 -8.09 5.78
C GLU A 69 21.33 -8.12 7.06
N ALA A 70 21.98 -8.17 8.23
CA ALA A 70 21.32 -8.17 9.55
C ALA A 70 21.07 -6.76 10.11
N LYS A 71 21.58 -5.70 9.45
CA LYS A 71 21.37 -4.32 9.92
C LYS A 71 19.93 -3.90 9.75
N MET A 72 19.39 -3.29 10.80
CA MET A 72 18.03 -2.80 10.84
C MET A 72 17.95 -1.44 10.16
N LEU A 73 17.18 -1.33 9.08
CA LEU A 73 17.06 -0.17 8.21
C LEU A 73 15.57 0.22 8.06
N ALA A 74 15.30 1.51 7.92
CA ALA A 74 13.97 1.96 7.56
C ALA A 74 13.62 1.47 6.15
N PRO A 75 12.55 0.66 5.98
CA PRO A 75 12.20 0.05 4.70
C PRO A 75 11.43 1.00 3.78
N ALA A 76 10.91 2.10 4.30
CA ALA A 76 9.90 2.89 3.61
C ALA A 76 8.79 1.97 3.05
N SER A 77 8.28 2.24 1.85
CA SER A 77 7.19 1.45 1.25
C SER A 77 7.53 -0.01 0.91
N ASN A 78 8.77 -0.49 1.15
CA ASN A 78 9.03 -1.93 1.11
C ASN A 78 8.30 -2.68 2.23
N MET A 79 7.85 -1.98 3.29
CA MET A 79 6.95 -2.54 4.31
C MET A 79 5.68 -3.14 3.69
N LYS A 80 5.19 -2.57 2.58
CA LYS A 80 3.98 -3.05 1.89
C LYS A 80 4.10 -4.48 1.37
N LEU A 81 5.32 -4.95 1.11
CA LEU A 81 5.54 -6.38 0.80
C LEU A 81 5.04 -7.27 1.93
N ILE A 82 5.33 -6.88 3.18
CA ILE A 82 4.92 -7.64 4.36
C ILE A 82 3.41 -7.53 4.57
N SER A 83 2.85 -6.31 4.51
CA SER A 83 1.41 -6.08 4.72
C SER A 83 0.55 -6.77 3.68
N THR A 84 0.89 -6.66 2.39
CA THR A 84 0.14 -7.31 1.31
C THR A 84 0.32 -8.83 1.31
N GLY A 85 1.55 -9.31 1.52
CA GLY A 85 1.82 -10.75 1.54
C GLY A 85 1.14 -11.45 2.71
N THR A 86 1.22 -10.90 3.92
CA THR A 86 0.56 -11.49 5.10
C THR A 86 -0.96 -11.41 5.04
N ALA A 87 -1.52 -10.34 4.44
CA ALA A 87 -2.96 -10.24 4.21
C ALA A 87 -3.43 -11.31 3.19
N LEU A 88 -2.76 -11.44 2.03
CA LEU A 88 -3.09 -12.48 1.05
C LEU A 88 -2.95 -13.88 1.64
N PHE A 89 -1.89 -14.15 2.40
CA PHE A 89 -1.67 -15.46 3.03
C PHE A 89 -2.74 -15.80 4.07
N SER A 90 -3.16 -14.82 4.87
CA SER A 90 -4.04 -15.07 6.02
C SER A 90 -5.52 -14.98 5.67
N LEU A 91 -5.91 -14.04 4.80
CA LEU A 91 -7.31 -13.75 4.47
C LEU A 91 -7.72 -14.42 3.14
N GLY A 92 -6.76 -14.74 2.30
CA GLY A 92 -6.98 -15.27 0.96
C GLY A 92 -7.22 -14.17 -0.10
N PRO A 93 -6.91 -14.44 -1.40
CA PRO A 93 -7.02 -13.48 -2.49
C PRO A 93 -8.47 -13.03 -2.76
N GLU A 94 -9.45 -13.86 -2.47
CA GLU A 94 -10.89 -13.61 -2.69
C GLU A 94 -11.58 -12.85 -1.52
N TYR A 95 -10.87 -12.56 -0.44
CA TYR A 95 -11.43 -11.79 0.69
C TYR A 95 -11.97 -10.45 0.21
N ARG A 96 -13.11 -10.01 0.78
CA ARG A 96 -13.74 -8.72 0.49
C ARG A 96 -14.17 -8.04 1.78
N PHE A 97 -13.96 -6.74 1.83
CA PHE A 97 -14.55 -5.89 2.87
C PHE A 97 -16.04 -5.69 2.61
N CYS A 98 -16.83 -5.59 3.68
CA CYS A 98 -18.27 -5.41 3.58
C CYS A 98 -18.71 -4.13 4.28
N THR A 99 -19.30 -3.20 3.56
CA THR A 99 -19.98 -2.01 4.11
C THR A 99 -21.47 -2.30 4.14
N THR A 100 -22.14 -2.11 5.31
CA THR A 100 -23.57 -2.39 5.45
C THR A 100 -24.38 -1.12 5.61
N LEU A 101 -25.59 -1.12 5.04
CA LEU A 101 -26.61 -0.12 5.29
C LEU A 101 -27.58 -0.69 6.30
N ALA A 102 -27.82 0.03 7.40
CA ALA A 102 -28.65 -0.43 8.49
C ALA A 102 -29.48 0.73 9.09
N HIS A 103 -30.49 0.42 9.87
CA HIS A 103 -31.24 1.42 10.62
C HIS A 103 -31.51 0.97 12.06
N ASP A 104 -31.65 1.91 12.95
CA ASP A 104 -32.27 1.72 14.26
C ASP A 104 -33.76 2.10 14.22
N GLY A 105 -34.44 2.06 15.35
CA GLY A 105 -35.85 2.45 15.46
C GLY A 105 -36.81 1.58 14.65
N TYR A 106 -37.93 2.18 14.23
CA TYR A 106 -39.02 1.49 13.53
C TYR A 106 -39.50 2.29 12.32
N ILE A 107 -40.18 1.60 11.39
CA ILE A 107 -40.75 2.20 10.19
C ILE A 107 -42.24 2.17 10.30
N SER A 108 -42.90 3.33 10.17
CA SER A 108 -44.37 3.51 10.10
C SER A 108 -44.73 4.51 9.03
N ASP A 109 -45.74 4.21 8.21
CA ASP A 109 -46.28 5.05 7.15
C ASP A 109 -45.19 5.59 6.16
N GLY A 110 -44.13 4.82 6.00
CA GLY A 110 -43.01 5.19 5.14
C GLY A 110 -41.99 6.12 5.80
N VAL A 111 -42.15 6.39 7.09
CA VAL A 111 -41.19 7.18 7.88
C VAL A 111 -40.33 6.26 8.73
N LEU A 112 -39.01 6.39 8.64
CA LEU A 112 -38.09 5.81 9.58
C LEU A 112 -38.00 6.71 10.82
N HIS A 113 -38.58 6.26 11.94
CA HIS A 113 -38.45 6.87 13.27
C HIS A 113 -37.15 6.37 13.94
N GLY A 114 -36.04 6.79 13.40
CA GLY A 114 -34.71 6.38 13.78
C GLY A 114 -33.66 6.92 12.80
N ASN A 115 -32.44 6.44 12.91
CA ASN A 115 -31.32 6.83 12.08
C ASN A 115 -31.02 5.78 11.00
N LEU A 116 -30.47 6.22 9.90
CA LEU A 116 -29.93 5.35 8.84
C LEU A 116 -28.42 5.35 8.95
N TYR A 117 -27.82 4.18 9.10
CA TYR A 117 -26.37 4.00 9.30
C TYR A 117 -25.72 3.45 8.05
N ILE A 118 -24.56 4.01 7.69
CA ILE A 118 -23.58 3.41 6.80
C ILE A 118 -22.49 2.82 7.69
N VAL A 119 -22.55 1.51 7.93
CA VAL A 119 -21.61 0.81 8.82
C VAL A 119 -20.43 0.34 8.00
N GLY A 120 -19.30 0.99 8.16
CA GLY A 120 -18.08 0.65 7.46
C GLY A 120 -17.47 -0.65 7.99
N GLY A 121 -16.96 -1.46 7.07
CA GLY A 121 -16.22 -2.69 7.36
C GLY A 121 -14.77 -2.62 6.91
N GLY A 122 -14.22 -1.41 6.77
CA GLY A 122 -12.83 -1.23 6.36
C GLY A 122 -12.60 -1.28 4.85
N ASP A 123 -13.62 -1.08 3.99
CA ASP A 123 -13.43 -1.01 2.53
C ASP A 123 -12.62 0.24 2.13
N PRO A 124 -11.34 0.09 1.67
CA PRO A 124 -10.52 1.25 1.35
C PRO A 124 -10.84 1.88 -0.01
N LEU A 125 -11.70 1.25 -0.81
CA LEU A 125 -12.01 1.67 -2.18
C LEU A 125 -13.46 2.17 -2.34
N LEU A 126 -14.24 2.30 -1.26
CA LEU A 126 -15.58 2.87 -1.34
C LEU A 126 -15.53 4.29 -1.91
N GLY A 127 -16.18 4.48 -3.05
CA GLY A 127 -16.20 5.77 -3.75
C GLY A 127 -14.87 6.18 -4.39
N SER A 128 -13.89 5.30 -4.48
CA SER A 128 -12.66 5.54 -5.22
C SER A 128 -12.93 5.80 -6.71
N LYS A 129 -12.04 6.57 -7.34
CA LYS A 129 -12.03 6.79 -8.80
C LYS A 129 -11.41 5.61 -9.56
N ASP A 130 -10.80 4.68 -8.86
CA ASP A 130 -10.16 3.53 -9.49
C ASP A 130 -11.19 2.67 -10.21
N THR A 131 -10.87 2.25 -11.42
CA THR A 131 -11.74 1.39 -12.25
C THR A 131 -11.95 0.00 -11.65
N VAL A 132 -11.16 -0.39 -10.65
CA VAL A 132 -11.34 -1.64 -9.88
C VAL A 132 -12.51 -1.50 -8.90
N ALA A 133 -12.78 -0.29 -8.39
CA ALA A 133 -13.86 -0.01 -7.46
C ALA A 133 -15.21 0.07 -8.20
N THR A 134 -16.29 -0.29 -7.50
CA THR A 134 -17.63 0.02 -7.98
C THR A 134 -17.84 1.54 -7.98
N ALA A 135 -18.38 2.07 -9.06
CA ALA A 135 -18.61 3.51 -9.17
C ALA A 135 -19.55 4.00 -8.06
N LEU A 136 -19.23 5.13 -7.45
CA LEU A 136 -19.98 5.65 -6.28
C LEU A 136 -21.49 5.82 -6.55
N ASN A 137 -21.85 6.29 -7.75
CA ASN A 137 -23.25 6.43 -8.13
C ASN A 137 -23.99 5.09 -8.16
N GLU A 138 -23.33 4.02 -8.60
CA GLU A 138 -23.92 2.67 -8.60
C GLU A 138 -24.14 2.17 -7.18
N VAL A 139 -23.15 2.38 -6.28
CA VAL A 139 -23.30 2.05 -4.86
C VAL A 139 -24.46 2.80 -4.23
N PHE A 140 -24.55 4.11 -4.44
CA PHE A 140 -25.60 4.94 -3.86
C PHE A 140 -26.99 4.65 -4.45
N GLU A 141 -27.09 4.34 -5.73
CA GLU A 141 -28.33 3.90 -6.35
C GLU A 141 -28.79 2.54 -5.81
N GLN A 142 -27.85 1.62 -5.55
CA GLN A 142 -28.19 0.35 -4.92
C GLN A 142 -28.68 0.57 -3.49
N TRP A 143 -27.99 1.36 -2.70
CA TRP A 143 -28.40 1.68 -1.33
C TRP A 143 -29.74 2.44 -1.29
N GLU A 144 -30.01 3.33 -2.22
CA GLU A 144 -31.34 3.96 -2.35
C GLU A 144 -32.45 2.93 -2.59
N LYS A 145 -32.20 1.96 -3.48
CA LYS A 145 -33.15 0.85 -3.72
C LYS A 145 -33.38 0.04 -2.45
N ASP A 146 -32.34 -0.20 -1.66
CA ASP A 146 -32.44 -0.94 -0.40
C ASP A 146 -33.24 -0.15 0.64
N VAL A 147 -33.03 1.16 0.76
CA VAL A 147 -33.85 2.06 1.61
C VAL A 147 -35.31 1.99 1.21
N ARG A 148 -35.63 2.08 -0.10
CA ARG A 148 -37.01 1.99 -0.58
C ARG A 148 -37.64 0.61 -0.37
N ARG A 149 -36.87 -0.47 -0.55
CA ARG A 149 -37.30 -1.85 -0.32
C ARG A 149 -37.63 -2.09 1.16
N ALA A 150 -36.90 -1.43 2.06
CA ALA A 150 -37.22 -1.44 3.50
C ALA A 150 -38.50 -0.67 3.85
N GLY A 151 -39.14 0.01 2.88
CA GLY A 151 -40.37 0.81 3.05
C GLY A 151 -40.08 2.24 3.49
N ILE A 152 -38.85 2.73 3.45
CA ILE A 152 -38.46 4.07 3.91
C ILE A 152 -38.64 5.07 2.76
N ARG A 153 -39.43 6.12 3.02
CA ARG A 153 -39.67 7.27 2.12
C ARG A 153 -39.20 8.60 2.71
N SER A 154 -39.01 8.64 4.04
CA SER A 154 -38.35 9.72 4.76
C SER A 154 -37.67 9.21 6.01
N ILE A 155 -36.69 9.94 6.50
CA ILE A 155 -35.89 9.60 7.68
C ILE A 155 -36.06 10.76 8.66
N GLU A 156 -36.60 10.49 9.84
CA GLU A 156 -36.74 11.49 10.91
C GLU A 156 -35.39 11.76 11.58
N GLY A 157 -34.59 10.71 11.79
CA GLY A 157 -33.23 10.81 12.33
C GLY A 157 -32.19 11.31 11.30
N ALA A 158 -30.95 11.01 11.55
CA ALA A 158 -29.81 11.35 10.72
C ALA A 158 -29.38 10.18 9.81
N VAL A 159 -28.68 10.52 8.72
CA VAL A 159 -27.82 9.57 8.00
C VAL A 159 -26.45 9.58 8.68
N VAL A 160 -26.01 8.45 9.22
CA VAL A 160 -24.86 8.35 10.10
C VAL A 160 -23.76 7.51 9.47
N GLY A 161 -22.55 8.07 9.37
CA GLY A 161 -21.34 7.31 9.01
C GLY A 161 -20.75 6.64 10.24
N ASP A 162 -20.68 5.31 10.22
CA ASP A 162 -20.15 4.51 11.33
C ASP A 162 -18.78 3.92 10.97
N GLY A 163 -17.72 4.49 11.53
CA GLY A 163 -16.33 4.05 11.35
C GLY A 163 -15.80 3.17 12.48
N ARG A 164 -16.64 2.67 13.40
CA ARG A 164 -16.22 1.94 14.62
C ARG A 164 -15.62 0.56 14.34
N TRP A 165 -15.60 0.09 13.09
CA TRP A 165 -14.78 -1.05 12.69
C TRP A 165 -13.29 -0.82 13.04
N LEU A 166 -12.80 0.43 12.88
CA LEU A 166 -11.47 0.81 13.32
C LEU A 166 -11.47 1.10 14.81
N GLU A 167 -10.63 0.38 15.53
CA GLU A 167 -10.34 0.60 16.94
C GLU A 167 -9.04 1.42 17.09
N GLY A 168 -9.09 2.50 17.86
CA GLY A 168 -7.97 3.40 18.04
C GLY A 168 -7.90 4.54 17.01
N ARG A 169 -6.68 4.90 16.61
CA ARG A 169 -6.43 6.02 15.71
C ARG A 169 -6.28 5.57 14.26
N GLY A 170 -6.70 6.43 13.34
CA GLY A 170 -6.49 6.26 11.90
C GLY A 170 -5.08 6.65 11.44
N VAL A 171 -4.45 7.57 12.18
CA VAL A 171 -3.08 8.04 11.94
C VAL A 171 -2.15 7.56 13.05
N GLU A 172 -0.93 7.18 12.72
CA GLU A 172 0.02 6.67 13.71
C GLU A 172 0.81 7.82 14.36
N PRO A 173 1.06 7.74 15.70
CA PRO A 173 1.80 8.76 16.43
C PRO A 173 3.22 8.99 15.93
N THR A 174 3.79 8.01 15.22
CA THR A 174 5.14 8.07 14.67
C THR A 174 5.23 8.69 13.28
N TRP A 175 4.07 9.06 12.69
CA TRP A 175 4.04 9.81 11.42
C TRP A 175 4.44 11.25 11.65
N GLN A 176 5.11 11.84 10.68
CA GLN A 176 5.53 13.24 10.79
C GLN A 176 4.32 14.16 10.63
N TRP A 177 4.29 15.24 11.40
CA TRP A 177 3.23 16.25 11.32
C TRP A 177 2.97 16.75 9.90
N GLY A 178 4.03 16.94 9.11
CA GLY A 178 3.92 17.41 7.72
C GLY A 178 3.32 16.36 6.76
N ASP A 179 3.25 15.08 7.16
CA ASP A 179 2.68 14.02 6.32
C ASP A 179 1.16 13.95 6.44
N LEU A 180 0.59 14.28 7.61
CA LEU A 180 -0.81 14.01 7.96
C LEU A 180 -1.83 14.66 7.01
N GLY A 181 -1.54 15.84 6.50
CA GLY A 181 -2.42 16.56 5.56
C GLY A 181 -2.24 16.15 4.10
N THR A 182 -1.24 15.34 3.76
CA THR A 182 -0.97 14.90 2.40
C THR A 182 -1.85 13.70 2.02
N TYR A 183 -2.03 13.45 0.71
CA TYR A 183 -2.77 12.29 0.23
C TYR A 183 -2.17 10.95 0.71
N TYR A 184 -0.84 10.89 0.87
CA TYR A 184 -0.15 9.69 1.34
C TYR A 184 -0.13 9.55 2.86
N GLY A 185 -0.52 10.60 3.61
CA GLY A 185 -0.70 10.60 5.05
C GLY A 185 -2.17 10.47 5.47
N ALA A 186 -3.07 10.18 4.54
CA ALA A 186 -4.46 9.89 4.85
C ALA A 186 -4.56 8.68 5.80
N GLY A 187 -5.18 8.88 6.95
CA GLY A 187 -5.36 7.86 7.97
C GLY A 187 -6.43 6.84 7.59
N VAL A 188 -6.38 5.66 8.20
CA VAL A 188 -7.40 4.62 8.07
C VAL A 188 -8.67 5.02 8.83
N SER A 189 -9.82 4.56 8.36
CA SER A 189 -11.10 4.64 9.04
C SER A 189 -11.87 3.33 8.85
N GLY A 190 -12.83 3.05 9.70
CA GLY A 190 -13.75 1.93 9.49
C GLY A 190 -14.66 2.15 8.30
N LEU A 191 -15.09 3.40 8.06
CA LEU A 191 -15.83 3.83 6.87
C LEU A 191 -14.96 4.81 6.09
N MET A 192 -14.22 4.30 5.14
CA MET A 192 -13.44 5.12 4.22
C MET A 192 -14.31 5.65 3.08
N PHE A 193 -13.93 6.79 2.53
CA PHE A 193 -14.62 7.41 1.41
C PHE A 193 -13.63 8.12 0.51
N TYR A 194 -13.65 7.77 -0.79
CA TYR A 194 -12.77 8.38 -1.79
C TYR A 194 -11.28 8.27 -1.42
N GLU A 195 -10.86 7.09 -0.94
CA GLU A 195 -9.51 6.82 -0.42
C GLU A 195 -9.08 7.83 0.67
N ASN A 196 -10.03 8.32 1.47
CA ASN A 196 -9.82 9.35 2.50
C ASN A 196 -9.06 10.59 1.99
N MET A 197 -9.33 10.97 0.74
CA MET A 197 -8.74 12.14 0.09
C MET A 197 -9.76 13.23 -0.16
N MET A 198 -9.26 14.46 -0.31
CA MET A 198 -9.95 15.59 -0.92
C MET A 198 -9.01 16.26 -1.91
N SER A 199 -9.58 16.81 -2.96
CA SER A 199 -8.81 17.47 -4.03
C SER A 199 -9.16 18.96 -4.08
N PHE A 200 -8.18 19.77 -4.43
CA PHE A 200 -8.33 21.19 -4.71
C PHE A 200 -7.87 21.49 -6.13
N THR A 201 -8.56 22.41 -6.80
CA THR A 201 -8.04 23.04 -8.02
C THR A 201 -7.16 24.20 -7.57
N VAL A 202 -5.90 24.21 -8.02
CA VAL A 202 -4.88 25.17 -7.61
C VAL A 202 -4.32 25.87 -8.83
N SER A 203 -4.23 27.21 -8.76
CA SER A 203 -3.61 28.04 -9.80
C SER A 203 -2.67 29.07 -9.16
N PRO A 204 -1.53 29.39 -9.79
CA PRO A 204 -0.67 30.44 -9.27
C PRO A 204 -1.38 31.82 -9.39
N GLY A 205 -0.99 32.75 -8.53
CA GLY A 205 -1.33 34.16 -8.68
C GLY A 205 -0.60 34.82 -9.84
N PRO A 206 -0.84 36.13 -10.08
CA PRO A 206 -0.30 36.81 -11.26
C PRO A 206 1.24 37.02 -11.23
N GLU A 207 1.86 37.01 -10.06
CA GLU A 207 3.27 37.25 -9.85
C GLU A 207 3.80 36.48 -8.63
N VAL A 208 5.12 36.35 -8.50
CA VAL A 208 5.77 35.74 -7.35
C VAL A 208 5.42 36.49 -6.09
N GLY A 209 5.07 35.75 -5.02
CA GLY A 209 4.60 36.28 -3.74
C GLY A 209 3.10 36.55 -3.68
N ALA A 210 2.38 36.58 -4.81
CA ALA A 210 0.92 36.72 -4.82
C ALA A 210 0.26 35.45 -4.24
N PRO A 211 -0.92 35.56 -3.57
CA PRO A 211 -1.63 34.39 -3.09
C PRO A 211 -1.97 33.40 -4.20
N VAL A 212 -1.85 32.12 -3.89
CA VAL A 212 -2.30 31.03 -4.75
C VAL A 212 -3.84 30.97 -4.71
N LYS A 213 -4.47 30.80 -5.86
CA LYS A 213 -5.92 30.48 -5.94
C LYS A 213 -6.11 29.00 -5.63
N MET A 214 -6.95 28.71 -4.63
CA MET A 214 -7.33 27.34 -4.27
C MET A 214 -8.84 27.24 -4.11
N GLU A 215 -9.42 26.26 -4.78
CA GLU A 215 -10.85 25.98 -4.73
C GLU A 215 -11.07 24.48 -4.47
N PRO A 216 -11.96 24.10 -3.50
CA PRO A 216 -12.32 22.70 -3.30
C PRO A 216 -12.87 22.10 -4.62
N TYR A 217 -12.38 20.89 -4.95
CA TYR A 217 -12.83 20.19 -6.14
C TYR A 217 -13.75 19.01 -5.79
N TYR A 218 -13.21 17.98 -5.12
CA TYR A 218 -13.99 16.81 -4.72
C TYR A 218 -13.23 15.93 -3.71
N PRO A 219 -13.95 15.36 -2.71
CA PRO A 219 -15.27 15.75 -2.25
C PRO A 219 -15.28 17.16 -1.65
N GLY A 220 -16.37 17.90 -1.82
CA GLY A 220 -16.55 19.18 -1.17
C GLY A 220 -16.83 18.97 0.33
N CYS A 221 -16.01 19.57 1.18
CA CYS A 221 -16.10 19.48 2.63
C CYS A 221 -16.43 20.87 3.22
N SER A 222 -17.64 21.35 2.95
CA SER A 222 -18.08 22.71 3.34
C SER A 222 -18.18 22.93 4.85
N TRP A 223 -18.09 21.88 5.63
CA TRP A 223 -18.04 21.93 7.11
C TRP A 223 -16.63 22.13 7.67
N MET A 224 -15.58 22.06 6.81
CA MET A 224 -14.20 22.32 7.21
C MET A 224 -13.86 23.80 7.03
N ASP A 225 -13.11 24.34 7.99
CA ASP A 225 -12.48 25.65 7.90
C ASP A 225 -11.12 25.54 7.22
N PHE A 226 -10.99 26.00 5.98
CA PHE A 226 -9.75 26.00 5.22
C PHE A 226 -9.07 27.35 5.25
N ARG A 227 -7.84 27.40 5.75
CA ARG A 227 -6.95 28.56 5.73
C ARG A 227 -5.95 28.44 4.60
N PHE A 228 -6.15 29.20 3.53
CA PHE A 228 -5.28 29.19 2.37
C PHE A 228 -4.16 30.22 2.51
N CYS A 229 -2.97 29.76 2.89
CA CYS A 229 -1.77 30.56 3.12
C CYS A 229 -0.67 30.30 2.07
N GLY A 230 -1.01 29.61 0.97
CA GLY A 230 -0.07 29.31 -0.13
C GLY A 230 0.25 30.55 -0.96
N VAL A 231 1.48 30.68 -1.39
CA VAL A 231 1.95 31.79 -2.24
C VAL A 231 2.56 31.30 -3.53
N THR A 232 2.53 32.15 -4.56
CA THR A 232 3.14 31.85 -5.86
C THR A 232 4.66 31.90 -5.74
N GLY A 233 5.31 30.80 -6.10
CA GLY A 233 6.76 30.66 -6.14
C GLY A 233 7.38 31.02 -7.49
N GLU A 234 8.69 31.05 -7.54
CA GLU A 234 9.48 31.24 -8.77
C GLU A 234 9.13 30.15 -9.80
N LYS A 235 9.39 30.44 -11.10
CA LYS A 235 9.30 29.45 -12.17
C LYS A 235 10.25 28.28 -11.89
N GLY A 236 9.79 27.07 -12.14
CA GLY A 236 10.56 25.83 -11.93
C GLY A 236 10.58 25.31 -10.49
N THR A 237 10.02 26.02 -9.50
CA THR A 237 9.95 25.54 -8.10
C THR A 237 8.97 24.39 -7.90
N GLY A 238 8.08 24.16 -8.85
CA GLY A 238 7.13 23.06 -8.78
C GLY A 238 5.97 23.32 -7.82
N ASP A 239 5.45 22.24 -7.25
CA ASP A 239 4.42 22.24 -6.21
C ASP A 239 5.08 21.89 -4.87
N GLN A 240 5.04 22.80 -3.93
CA GLN A 240 5.55 22.71 -2.58
C GLN A 240 4.45 23.06 -1.57
N LEU A 241 3.18 22.85 -1.93
CA LEU A 241 2.05 23.06 -1.05
C LEU A 241 1.89 21.86 -0.11
N TYR A 242 1.64 22.16 1.15
CA TYR A 242 1.36 21.17 2.19
C TYR A 242 0.12 21.58 2.97
N MET A 243 -0.78 20.62 3.21
CA MET A 243 -1.90 20.81 4.12
C MET A 243 -1.52 20.30 5.50
N TYR A 244 -1.83 21.11 6.50
CA TYR A 244 -1.75 20.75 7.93
C TYR A 244 -3.16 20.57 8.44
N ALA A 245 -3.47 19.38 8.90
CA ALA A 245 -4.78 19.01 9.43
C ALA A 245 -4.64 18.04 10.59
N SER A 246 -5.69 17.86 11.37
CA SER A 246 -5.74 16.87 12.44
C SER A 246 -7.06 16.10 12.42
N GLU A 247 -7.10 14.95 13.09
CA GLU A 247 -8.32 14.16 13.26
C GLU A 247 -9.24 14.69 14.38
N PHE A 248 -8.87 15.77 15.06
CA PHE A 248 -9.59 16.29 16.23
C PHE A 248 -10.54 17.43 15.91
N GLU A 249 -10.17 18.29 14.94
CA GLU A 249 -10.92 19.48 14.57
C GLU A 249 -11.04 19.63 13.06
N PRO A 250 -12.18 20.10 12.55
CA PRO A 250 -12.41 20.27 11.11
C PRO A 250 -11.74 21.57 10.58
N VAL A 251 -10.48 21.78 10.93
CA VAL A 251 -9.67 22.93 10.51
C VAL A 251 -8.46 22.40 9.76
N ALA A 252 -8.16 23.00 8.61
CA ALA A 252 -6.98 22.69 7.83
C ALA A 252 -6.31 23.98 7.33
N GLU A 253 -4.96 24.01 7.36
CA GLU A 253 -4.20 25.10 6.81
C GLU A 253 -3.29 24.63 5.69
N ILE A 254 -3.36 25.28 4.52
CA ILE A 254 -2.55 24.95 3.36
C ILE A 254 -1.47 26.05 3.21
N ARG A 255 -0.21 25.64 3.30
CA ARG A 255 0.98 26.51 3.20
C ARG A 255 1.92 26.04 2.11
N GLY A 256 2.88 26.91 1.78
CA GLY A 256 3.96 26.60 0.87
C GLY A 256 3.91 27.41 -0.42
N THR A 257 4.61 26.97 -1.43
CA THR A 257 4.71 27.66 -2.73
C THR A 257 4.18 26.82 -3.85
N PHE A 258 3.62 27.49 -4.87
CA PHE A 258 3.19 26.88 -6.11
C PHE A 258 3.78 27.68 -7.28
N GLY A 259 4.64 27.04 -8.08
CA GLY A 259 5.43 27.72 -9.09
C GLY A 259 4.58 28.47 -10.13
N LEU A 260 5.01 29.68 -10.49
CA LEU A 260 4.31 30.58 -11.43
C LEU A 260 4.04 29.93 -12.80
N ASP A 261 4.86 28.99 -13.22
CA ASP A 261 4.77 28.27 -14.52
C ASP A 261 3.93 26.98 -14.47
N ARG A 262 3.33 26.65 -13.30
CA ARG A 262 2.59 25.38 -13.12
C ARG A 262 1.25 25.34 -13.84
N GLY A 263 0.65 26.50 -14.14
CA GLY A 263 -0.72 26.57 -14.62
C GLY A 263 -1.71 26.02 -13.57
N THR A 264 -2.93 25.71 -14.00
CA THR A 264 -3.94 25.11 -13.11
C THR A 264 -3.70 23.62 -12.95
N LYS A 265 -3.67 23.12 -11.71
CA LYS A 265 -3.44 21.71 -11.37
C LYS A 265 -4.42 21.28 -10.30
N ARG A 266 -4.61 19.94 -10.19
CA ARG A 266 -5.24 19.32 -9.05
C ARG A 266 -4.16 18.97 -8.01
N VAL A 267 -4.44 19.27 -6.75
CA VAL A 267 -3.65 18.88 -5.59
C VAL A 267 -4.54 18.04 -4.68
N ASP A 268 -4.08 16.84 -4.34
CA ASP A 268 -4.79 15.91 -3.46
C ASP A 268 -4.24 16.01 -2.05
N CYS A 269 -5.14 16.10 -1.07
CA CYS A 269 -4.88 16.21 0.36
C CYS A 269 -5.66 15.13 1.12
N SER A 270 -5.33 14.89 2.39
CA SER A 270 -6.09 13.96 3.23
C SER A 270 -7.44 14.54 3.66
N ASN A 271 -8.44 13.67 3.74
CA ASN A 271 -9.72 13.93 4.41
C ASN A 271 -9.72 13.23 5.77
N MET A 272 -9.68 14.00 6.86
CA MET A 272 -9.64 13.48 8.22
C MET A 272 -11.00 13.01 8.76
N PHE A 273 -12.09 13.25 8.02
CA PHE A 273 -13.47 12.94 8.43
C PHE A 273 -14.22 12.22 7.31
N PRO A 274 -13.72 11.06 6.82
CA PRO A 274 -14.33 10.35 5.70
C PRO A 274 -15.72 9.81 6.05
N GLU A 275 -15.96 9.42 7.31
CA GLU A 275 -17.25 8.90 7.77
C GLU A 275 -18.36 9.95 7.61
N TYR A 276 -18.10 11.17 8.09
CA TYR A 276 -19.03 12.27 7.95
C TYR A 276 -19.20 12.68 6.48
N THR A 277 -18.10 12.69 5.72
CA THR A 277 -18.14 12.97 4.28
C THR A 277 -19.07 11.99 3.55
N CYS A 278 -18.90 10.69 3.79
CA CYS A 278 -19.74 9.66 3.17
C CYS A 278 -21.23 9.86 3.53
N ALA A 279 -21.52 10.10 4.82
CA ALA A 279 -22.89 10.33 5.32
C ALA A 279 -23.53 11.56 4.64
N VAL A 280 -22.81 12.66 4.53
CA VAL A 280 -23.30 13.88 3.84
C VAL A 280 -23.58 13.61 2.37
N TYR A 281 -22.70 12.91 1.68
CA TYR A 281 -22.87 12.60 0.26
C TYR A 281 -24.04 11.66 0.00
N PHE A 282 -24.20 10.63 0.82
CA PHE A 282 -25.35 9.72 0.70
C PHE A 282 -26.67 10.39 1.09
N LYS A 283 -26.69 11.18 2.16
CA LYS A 283 -27.84 12.00 2.55
C LYS A 283 -28.27 12.91 1.38
N ASN A 284 -27.32 13.62 0.76
CA ASN A 284 -27.61 14.49 -0.38
C ASN A 284 -28.11 13.70 -1.60
N HIS A 285 -27.62 12.47 -1.80
CA HIS A 285 -28.18 11.58 -2.84
C HIS A 285 -29.63 11.22 -2.56
N LEU A 286 -29.96 10.80 -1.34
CA LEU A 286 -31.33 10.46 -0.93
C LEU A 286 -32.28 11.62 -1.09
N GLU A 287 -31.90 12.85 -0.72
CA GLU A 287 -32.72 14.07 -0.87
C GLU A 287 -32.97 14.40 -2.32
N ARG A 288 -31.96 14.31 -3.20
CA ARG A 288 -32.17 14.47 -4.66
C ARG A 288 -33.12 13.44 -5.25
N LYS A 289 -33.21 12.25 -4.63
CA LYS A 289 -34.16 11.19 -5.02
C LYS A 289 -35.53 11.29 -4.31
N GLY A 290 -35.75 12.36 -3.53
CA GLY A 290 -37.02 12.62 -2.85
C GLY A 290 -37.22 11.92 -1.52
N ILE A 291 -36.15 11.34 -0.94
CA ILE A 291 -36.14 10.77 0.43
C ILE A 291 -35.59 11.84 1.37
N ARG A 292 -36.49 12.44 2.16
CA ARG A 292 -36.18 13.55 3.04
C ARG A 292 -35.43 13.03 4.30
N CYS A 293 -34.32 13.69 4.69
CA CYS A 293 -33.56 13.41 5.88
C CYS A 293 -33.65 14.60 6.85
N ILE A 294 -34.42 14.47 7.93
CA ILE A 294 -34.84 15.62 8.78
C ILE A 294 -33.66 16.11 9.63
N ASN A 295 -32.94 15.21 10.31
CA ASN A 295 -31.84 15.56 11.21
C ASN A 295 -30.46 15.56 10.50
N GLY A 296 -30.45 15.60 9.16
CA GLY A 296 -29.22 15.79 8.38
C GLY A 296 -28.31 14.57 8.36
N ALA A 297 -27.00 14.82 8.50
CA ALA A 297 -25.96 13.79 8.53
C ALA A 297 -25.16 13.87 9.83
N GLY A 298 -24.62 12.73 10.29
CA GLY A 298 -23.80 12.61 11.47
C GLY A 298 -22.74 11.53 11.36
N ASP A 299 -21.87 11.44 12.34
CA ASP A 299 -20.90 10.37 12.53
C ASP A 299 -20.62 10.18 14.04
N PHE A 300 -19.72 9.26 14.38
CA PHE A 300 -19.31 9.04 15.76
C PHE A 300 -18.09 9.88 16.18
N LYS A 301 -17.52 10.67 15.28
CA LYS A 301 -16.27 11.40 15.49
C LYS A 301 -16.48 12.91 15.52
N LEU A 302 -17.01 13.49 14.46
CA LEU A 302 -17.14 14.94 14.26
C LEU A 302 -18.53 15.47 14.63
N LYS A 303 -19.59 14.83 14.17
CA LYS A 303 -21.01 15.29 14.32
C LYS A 303 -21.82 14.26 15.07
N LYS A 304 -21.95 14.45 16.40
CA LYS A 304 -22.61 13.53 17.34
C LYS A 304 -23.98 14.02 17.80
N ASP A 305 -24.47 15.16 17.31
CA ASP A 305 -25.72 15.79 17.78
C ASP A 305 -26.97 14.92 17.54
N TRP A 306 -26.88 13.92 16.67
CA TRP A 306 -27.91 12.93 16.42
C TRP A 306 -28.01 11.85 17.52
N MET A 307 -26.98 11.69 18.35
CA MET A 307 -26.95 10.73 19.46
C MET A 307 -27.91 11.19 20.55
N LYS A 308 -28.94 10.38 20.82
CA LYS A 308 -29.85 10.57 21.95
C LYS A 308 -29.53 9.55 23.04
N GLU A 309 -29.83 9.85 24.29
CA GLU A 309 -29.80 8.87 25.36
C GLU A 309 -30.70 7.68 24.99
N GLY A 310 -30.15 6.46 25.05
CA GLY A 310 -30.86 5.23 24.68
C GLY A 310 -30.85 4.90 23.17
N THR A 311 -29.93 5.47 22.38
CA THR A 311 -29.69 5.02 20.99
C THR A 311 -29.41 3.53 20.99
N ALA A 312 -30.17 2.74 20.22
CA ALA A 312 -30.16 1.29 20.30
C ALA A 312 -28.82 0.70 19.93
N ASP A 313 -28.31 -0.23 20.74
CA ASP A 313 -27.13 -1.04 20.42
C ASP A 313 -27.36 -2.02 19.27
N SER A 314 -28.63 -2.21 18.85
CA SER A 314 -29.01 -3.12 17.77
C SER A 314 -29.52 -2.36 16.56
N VAL A 315 -28.91 -2.61 15.41
CA VAL A 315 -29.31 -2.09 14.12
C VAL A 315 -29.85 -3.21 13.22
N LYS A 316 -30.83 -2.89 12.37
CA LYS A 316 -31.36 -3.81 11.36
C LYS A 316 -30.71 -3.52 10.01
N VAL A 317 -30.00 -4.49 9.48
CA VAL A 317 -29.35 -4.41 8.16
C VAL A 317 -30.42 -4.45 7.06
N ILE A 318 -30.31 -3.55 6.09
CA ILE A 318 -31.22 -3.46 4.93
C ILE A 318 -30.48 -3.56 3.58
N GLY A 319 -29.15 -3.44 3.56
CA GLY A 319 -28.33 -3.56 2.38
C GLY A 319 -26.88 -3.79 2.71
N SER A 320 -26.10 -4.21 1.69
CA SER A 320 -24.66 -4.44 1.81
C SER A 320 -23.96 -4.08 0.50
N HIS A 321 -22.70 -3.63 0.62
CA HIS A 321 -21.78 -3.42 -0.47
C HIS A 321 -20.46 -4.14 -0.18
N TYR A 322 -19.88 -4.77 -1.18
CA TYR A 322 -18.61 -5.49 -1.07
C TYR A 322 -17.52 -4.78 -1.89
N SER A 323 -16.36 -4.67 -1.32
CA SER A 323 -15.17 -4.18 -2.01
C SER A 323 -14.78 -5.08 -3.19
N PRO A 324 -13.88 -4.65 -4.08
CA PRO A 324 -13.11 -5.58 -4.90
C PRO A 324 -12.43 -6.66 -4.05
N VAL A 325 -12.03 -7.79 -4.67
CA VAL A 325 -11.27 -8.85 -3.99
C VAL A 325 -9.91 -8.35 -3.53
N LEU A 326 -9.38 -8.97 -2.46
CA LEU A 326 -8.12 -8.58 -1.83
C LEU A 326 -6.94 -8.60 -2.82
N GLU A 327 -6.90 -9.54 -3.74
CA GLU A 327 -5.90 -9.59 -4.81
C GLU A 327 -5.79 -8.26 -5.57
N ARG A 328 -6.94 -7.66 -5.94
CA ARG A 328 -6.98 -6.37 -6.66
C ARG A 328 -6.54 -5.21 -5.78
N ILE A 329 -6.89 -5.25 -4.50
CA ILE A 329 -6.46 -4.25 -3.50
C ILE A 329 -4.95 -4.36 -3.29
N ALA A 330 -4.39 -5.57 -3.17
CA ALA A 330 -2.95 -5.81 -3.05
C ALA A 330 -2.19 -5.33 -4.29
N PHE A 331 -2.72 -5.60 -5.50
CA PHE A 331 -2.17 -5.09 -6.75
C PHE A 331 -2.05 -3.57 -6.73
N LYS A 332 -3.16 -2.86 -6.47
CA LYS A 332 -3.16 -1.39 -6.37
C LYS A 332 -2.20 -0.89 -5.28
N THR A 333 -2.18 -1.54 -4.12
CA THR A 333 -1.30 -1.20 -3.00
C THR A 333 0.17 -1.19 -3.41
N ASN A 334 0.62 -2.22 -4.12
CA ASN A 334 2.03 -2.37 -4.49
C ASN A 334 2.39 -1.52 -5.72
N HIS A 335 1.54 -1.43 -6.74
CA HIS A 335 1.80 -0.66 -7.96
C HIS A 335 1.82 0.84 -7.72
N GLU A 336 0.86 1.39 -6.96
CA GLU A 336 0.76 2.81 -6.64
C GLU A 336 1.49 3.19 -5.36
N SER A 337 1.93 2.17 -4.60
CA SER A 337 2.52 2.37 -3.27
C SER A 337 1.57 3.09 -2.31
N ASN A 338 0.27 2.78 -2.39
CA ASN A 338 -0.78 3.44 -1.62
C ASN A 338 -0.69 3.08 -0.13
N ASN A 339 -0.51 4.10 0.72
CA ASN A 339 -0.34 3.92 2.16
C ASN A 339 -1.64 3.51 2.85
N LEU A 340 -2.76 4.18 2.50
CA LEU A 340 -4.07 3.88 3.08
C LEU A 340 -4.45 2.41 2.90
N LEU A 341 -4.27 1.88 1.68
CA LEU A 341 -4.59 0.49 1.40
C LEU A 341 -3.71 -0.45 2.22
N ALA A 342 -2.40 -0.19 2.30
CA ALA A 342 -1.49 -1.02 3.09
C ALA A 342 -1.82 -1.01 4.59
N GLU A 343 -2.13 0.15 5.15
CA GLU A 343 -2.61 0.27 6.54
C GLU A 343 -3.91 -0.50 6.75
N THR A 344 -4.85 -0.37 5.81
CA THR A 344 -6.11 -1.11 5.89
C THR A 344 -5.90 -2.62 5.89
N LEU A 345 -5.04 -3.14 5.02
CA LEU A 345 -4.70 -4.57 4.99
C LEU A 345 -4.08 -5.02 6.30
N PHE A 346 -3.20 -4.22 6.88
CA PHE A 346 -2.58 -4.51 8.15
C PHE A 346 -3.61 -4.50 9.31
N ARG A 347 -4.55 -3.54 9.31
CA ARG A 347 -5.63 -3.48 10.31
C ARG A 347 -6.63 -4.62 10.14
N ALA A 348 -6.96 -5.00 8.90
CA ALA A 348 -7.81 -6.14 8.60
C ALA A 348 -7.19 -7.46 9.09
N LEU A 349 -5.86 -7.63 8.92
CA LEU A 349 -5.15 -8.77 9.47
C LEU A 349 -5.37 -8.90 10.99
N GLY A 350 -5.29 -7.79 11.73
CA GLY A 350 -5.61 -7.73 13.16
C GLY A 350 -7.06 -8.12 13.44
N LYS A 351 -7.99 -7.45 12.77
CA LYS A 351 -9.44 -7.66 12.98
C LYS A 351 -9.87 -9.10 12.78
N GLU A 352 -9.46 -9.72 11.69
CA GLU A 352 -9.87 -11.07 11.32
C GLU A 352 -9.19 -12.17 12.17
N ASN A 353 -7.96 -11.95 12.66
CA ASN A 353 -7.24 -12.95 13.45
C ASN A 353 -7.39 -12.79 14.95
N THR A 354 -7.73 -11.58 15.46
CA THR A 354 -7.81 -11.31 16.92
C THR A 354 -9.12 -10.68 17.37
N GLY A 355 -10.00 -10.31 16.43
CA GLY A 355 -11.24 -9.57 16.71
C GLY A 355 -11.06 -8.06 16.85
N SER A 356 -9.83 -7.53 16.85
CA SER A 356 -9.51 -6.10 17.02
C SER A 356 -8.65 -5.57 15.89
N SER A 357 -8.97 -4.36 15.40
CA SER A 357 -8.22 -3.64 14.35
C SER A 357 -7.19 -2.65 14.92
N CYS A 358 -6.95 -2.63 16.23
CA CYS A 358 -5.90 -1.77 16.79
C CYS A 358 -4.51 -2.21 16.33
N ILE A 359 -3.52 -1.29 16.38
CA ILE A 359 -2.16 -1.56 15.89
C ILE A 359 -1.49 -2.74 16.62
N ASP A 360 -1.66 -2.83 17.93
CA ASP A 360 -1.06 -3.89 18.74
C ASP A 360 -1.62 -5.26 18.37
N SER A 361 -2.93 -5.36 18.17
CA SER A 361 -3.61 -6.58 17.72
C SER A 361 -3.18 -6.97 16.31
N SER A 362 -3.02 -5.99 15.41
CA SER A 362 -2.51 -6.21 14.07
C SER A 362 -1.07 -6.74 14.09
N TYR A 363 -0.25 -6.25 15.01
CA TYR A 363 1.11 -6.76 15.20
C TYR A 363 1.14 -8.17 15.78
N VAL A 364 0.26 -8.48 16.74
CA VAL A 364 0.09 -9.86 17.27
C VAL A 364 -0.34 -10.81 16.14
N ALA A 365 -1.32 -10.40 15.34
CA ALA A 365 -1.78 -11.18 14.18
C ALA A 365 -0.64 -11.42 13.18
N LEU A 366 0.12 -10.38 12.84
CA LEU A 366 1.28 -10.49 11.96
C LEU A 366 2.29 -11.52 12.46
N LYS A 367 2.67 -11.48 13.74
CA LYS A 367 3.58 -12.49 14.33
C LYS A 367 3.01 -13.90 14.23
N GLY A 368 1.71 -14.05 14.43
CA GLY A 368 1.00 -15.33 14.27
C GLY A 368 1.09 -15.85 12.83
N VAL A 369 0.92 -14.98 11.84
CA VAL A 369 1.04 -15.33 10.41
C VAL A 369 2.49 -15.67 10.06
N LEU A 370 3.47 -14.87 10.46
CA LEU A 370 4.88 -15.17 10.25
C LEU A 370 5.28 -16.54 10.82
N LYS A 371 4.75 -16.90 12.00
CA LYS A 371 4.97 -18.22 12.59
C LYS A 371 4.37 -19.35 11.72
N LYS A 372 3.15 -19.16 11.16
CA LYS A 372 2.54 -20.12 10.23
C LYS A 372 3.35 -20.27 8.94
N MET A 373 3.99 -19.20 8.49
CA MET A 373 4.90 -19.18 7.34
C MET A 373 6.31 -19.69 7.67
N HIS A 374 6.57 -20.15 8.88
CA HIS A 374 7.90 -20.55 9.37
C HIS A 374 8.96 -19.43 9.31
N VAL A 375 8.54 -18.16 9.33
CA VAL A 375 9.43 -17.00 9.35
C VAL A 375 9.54 -16.47 10.77
N GLY A 376 10.77 -16.44 11.30
CA GLY A 376 11.03 -15.80 12.59
C GLY A 376 10.95 -14.27 12.46
N SER A 377 10.51 -13.58 13.52
CA SER A 377 10.38 -12.10 13.53
C SER A 377 11.69 -11.36 13.79
N SER A 378 12.83 -12.06 13.98
CA SER A 378 14.15 -11.42 14.09
C SER A 378 14.44 -10.62 12.82
N GLY A 379 14.86 -9.37 12.96
CA GLY A 379 15.09 -8.45 11.83
C GLY A 379 13.85 -7.65 11.41
N LEU A 380 12.77 -7.63 12.22
CA LEU A 380 11.56 -6.84 12.02
C LEU A 380 11.18 -6.08 13.29
N SER A 381 11.02 -4.76 13.16
CA SER A 381 10.39 -3.87 14.15
C SER A 381 9.41 -2.97 13.41
N LEU A 382 8.13 -3.03 13.76
CA LEU A 382 7.06 -2.44 12.97
C LEU A 382 6.26 -1.43 13.82
N GLN A 383 5.91 -0.30 13.20
CA GLN A 383 5.08 0.76 13.76
C GLN A 383 3.79 0.96 12.94
N ASP A 384 3.82 0.66 11.64
CA ASP A 384 2.69 0.79 10.74
C ASP A 384 2.77 -0.25 9.60
N GLY A 385 1.70 -0.38 8.84
CA GLY A 385 1.61 -1.31 7.71
C GLY A 385 2.11 -0.75 6.39
N SER A 386 2.24 0.56 6.26
CA SER A 386 2.57 1.24 5.00
C SER A 386 4.06 1.49 4.80
N GLY A 387 4.79 1.60 5.91
CA GLY A 387 6.17 2.03 5.94
C GLY A 387 6.33 3.56 5.95
N LEU A 388 5.29 4.34 6.27
CA LEU A 388 5.38 5.79 6.39
C LEU A 388 6.14 6.21 7.64
N SER A 389 6.00 5.46 8.73
CA SER A 389 6.78 5.68 9.95
C SER A 389 8.26 5.43 9.71
N ARG A 390 9.11 6.40 10.05
CA ARG A 390 10.57 6.24 10.03
C ARG A 390 11.10 5.30 11.11
N GLN A 391 10.26 4.92 12.06
CA GLN A 391 10.59 4.00 13.15
C GLN A 391 10.33 2.52 12.79
N ASN A 392 9.77 2.24 11.61
CA ASN A 392 9.80 0.89 11.05
C ASN A 392 11.25 0.52 10.72
N LEU A 393 11.68 -0.65 11.16
CA LEU A 393 13.01 -1.17 10.89
C LEU A 393 12.92 -2.62 10.40
N VAL A 394 13.58 -2.89 9.29
CA VAL A 394 13.64 -4.24 8.68
C VAL A 394 15.06 -4.52 8.24
N SER A 395 15.53 -5.74 8.38
CA SER A 395 16.80 -6.17 7.80
C SER A 395 16.62 -6.76 6.40
N ALA A 396 17.64 -6.66 5.55
CA ALA A 396 17.62 -7.28 4.22
C ALA A 396 17.48 -8.81 4.33
N ASP A 397 18.06 -9.41 5.36
CA ASP A 397 17.92 -10.85 5.66
C ASP A 397 16.47 -11.22 5.97
N PHE A 398 15.79 -10.48 6.86
CA PHE A 398 14.37 -10.72 7.14
C PHE A 398 13.53 -10.61 5.87
N MET A 399 13.76 -9.59 5.04
CA MET A 399 13.01 -9.39 3.81
C MET A 399 13.16 -10.57 2.85
N CYS A 400 14.38 -11.08 2.67
CA CYS A 400 14.62 -12.27 1.83
C CYS A 400 13.96 -13.52 2.40
N ARG A 401 14.05 -13.76 3.73
CA ARG A 401 13.34 -14.89 4.35
C ARG A 401 11.82 -14.80 4.20
N PHE A 402 11.25 -13.61 4.36
CA PHE A 402 9.83 -13.37 4.14
C PHE A 402 9.41 -13.62 2.68
N LEU A 403 10.16 -13.08 1.73
CA LEU A 403 9.89 -13.28 0.30
C LEU A 403 10.04 -14.76 -0.11
N GLY A 404 11.01 -15.48 0.44
CA GLY A 404 11.15 -16.93 0.25
C GLY A 404 9.91 -17.68 0.73
N ALA A 405 9.46 -17.39 1.95
CA ALA A 405 8.25 -18.01 2.49
C ALA A 405 6.97 -17.64 1.71
N MET A 406 6.90 -16.43 1.12
CA MET A 406 5.82 -16.08 0.21
C MET A 406 5.87 -16.90 -1.08
N MET A 407 7.05 -17.21 -1.60
CA MET A 407 7.22 -18.04 -2.81
C MET A 407 6.70 -19.47 -2.61
N ASP A 408 6.74 -19.97 -1.38
CA ASP A 408 6.23 -21.29 -0.99
C ASP A 408 4.72 -21.29 -0.67
N SER A 409 4.10 -20.10 -0.61
CA SER A 409 2.68 -19.97 -0.25
C SER A 409 1.76 -20.30 -1.42
N SER A 410 0.51 -20.70 -1.09
CA SER A 410 -0.53 -20.96 -2.08
C SER A 410 -1.05 -19.71 -2.81
N CYS A 411 -0.75 -18.51 -2.29
CA CYS A 411 -1.11 -17.22 -2.90
C CYS A 411 0.08 -16.53 -3.57
N PHE A 412 1.14 -17.29 -3.90
CA PHE A 412 2.35 -16.71 -4.49
C PHE A 412 2.10 -16.08 -5.85
N GLU A 413 1.25 -16.67 -6.68
CA GLU A 413 0.95 -16.14 -8.01
C GLU A 413 0.33 -14.75 -7.89
N GLU A 414 -0.72 -14.57 -7.07
CA GLU A 414 -1.40 -13.30 -6.85
C GLU A 414 -0.47 -12.26 -6.20
N TYR A 415 0.37 -12.72 -5.26
CA TYR A 415 1.37 -11.86 -4.65
C TYR A 415 2.40 -11.37 -5.67
N LEU A 416 2.95 -12.27 -6.50
CA LEU A 416 3.93 -11.94 -7.53
C LEU A 416 3.36 -10.98 -8.58
N TRP A 417 2.10 -11.20 -9.00
CA TRP A 417 1.37 -10.30 -9.91
C TRP A 417 1.16 -8.91 -9.31
N SER A 418 1.00 -8.83 -8.00
CA SER A 418 0.84 -7.53 -7.33
C SER A 418 2.09 -6.66 -7.37
N LEU A 419 3.26 -7.22 -7.71
CA LEU A 419 4.52 -6.49 -7.69
C LEU A 419 4.78 -5.79 -9.03
N PRO A 420 5.13 -4.50 -9.03
CA PRO A 420 5.40 -3.76 -10.26
C PRO A 420 6.67 -4.23 -10.97
N VAL A 421 6.64 -4.01 -12.29
CA VAL A 421 7.77 -4.25 -13.21
C VAL A 421 8.47 -2.91 -13.48
N PRO A 422 9.81 -2.83 -13.42
CA PRO A 422 10.55 -1.61 -13.78
C PRO A 422 10.20 -1.12 -15.20
N GLY A 423 10.04 0.19 -15.37
CA GLY A 423 9.63 0.80 -16.64
C GLY A 423 8.16 0.58 -17.02
N GLY A 424 7.40 -0.19 -16.23
CA GLY A 424 5.95 -0.32 -16.36
C GLY A 424 5.20 0.81 -15.65
N ASN A 425 3.85 0.72 -15.63
CA ASN A 425 3.02 1.69 -14.93
C ASN A 425 3.28 1.65 -13.41
N GLY A 426 3.03 2.78 -12.74
CA GLY A 426 3.16 2.91 -11.29
C GLY A 426 4.51 3.50 -10.84
N THR A 427 4.93 3.16 -9.63
CA THR A 427 6.09 3.80 -8.97
C THR A 427 7.45 3.50 -9.62
N LEU A 428 7.53 2.48 -10.47
CA LEU A 428 8.77 2.06 -11.12
C LEU A 428 8.90 2.52 -12.59
N GLN A 429 8.01 3.39 -13.08
CA GLN A 429 8.01 3.85 -14.47
C GLN A 429 9.32 4.47 -14.97
N TYR A 430 10.17 4.94 -14.06
CA TYR A 430 11.45 5.55 -14.38
C TYR A 430 12.67 4.69 -14.03
N ASN A 431 12.46 3.47 -13.50
CA ASN A 431 13.53 2.54 -13.17
C ASN A 431 13.98 1.76 -14.40
N MET A 432 15.27 1.42 -14.43
CA MET A 432 15.91 0.59 -15.48
C MET A 432 15.66 1.12 -16.91
N LYS A 433 15.67 2.46 -17.10
CA LYS A 433 15.55 3.05 -18.44
C LYS A 433 16.70 2.62 -19.33
N GLY A 434 16.37 2.16 -20.55
CA GLY A 434 17.36 1.70 -21.52
C GLY A 434 17.83 0.26 -21.30
N VAL A 435 17.35 -0.42 -20.27
CA VAL A 435 17.57 -1.87 -20.10
C VAL A 435 16.63 -2.62 -21.05
N PRO A 436 17.12 -3.65 -21.78
CA PRO A 436 16.29 -4.46 -22.67
C PRO A 436 15.08 -5.09 -21.96
N ASP A 437 13.98 -5.24 -22.68
CA ASP A 437 12.72 -5.71 -22.10
C ASP A 437 12.81 -7.16 -21.60
N ASP A 438 13.55 -8.01 -22.26
CA ASP A 438 13.80 -9.39 -21.86
C ASP A 438 14.53 -9.52 -20.50
N VAL A 439 15.32 -8.52 -20.14
CA VAL A 439 15.91 -8.43 -18.79
C VAL A 439 14.92 -7.78 -17.81
N ARG A 440 14.36 -6.61 -18.18
CA ARG A 440 13.55 -5.76 -17.31
C ARG A 440 12.25 -6.44 -16.86
N THR A 441 11.58 -7.17 -17.74
CA THR A 441 10.30 -7.84 -17.46
C THR A 441 10.42 -9.04 -16.55
N ARG A 442 11.63 -9.49 -16.24
CA ARG A 442 11.89 -10.54 -15.24
C ARG A 442 11.75 -10.04 -13.80
N PHE A 443 11.87 -8.75 -13.59
CA PHE A 443 11.78 -8.16 -12.25
C PHE A 443 10.34 -8.02 -11.78
N ARG A 444 10.10 -8.41 -10.54
CA ARG A 444 8.88 -8.19 -9.76
C ARG A 444 9.29 -7.59 -8.43
N ILE A 445 9.26 -6.26 -8.33
CA ILE A 445 9.90 -5.57 -7.21
C ILE A 445 9.05 -4.45 -6.65
N LYS A 446 9.20 -4.22 -5.36
CA LYS A 446 8.64 -3.06 -4.67
C LYS A 446 9.74 -2.06 -4.36
N SER A 447 9.47 -0.78 -4.61
CA SER A 447 10.33 0.31 -4.16
C SER A 447 9.88 0.88 -2.83
N GLY A 448 10.85 1.33 -2.02
CA GLY A 448 10.64 2.16 -0.84
C GLY A 448 11.40 3.46 -0.97
N SER A 449 10.75 4.59 -0.66
CA SER A 449 11.37 5.91 -0.77
C SER A 449 10.84 6.87 0.28
N MET A 450 11.77 7.49 0.99
CA MET A 450 11.58 8.67 1.82
C MET A 450 12.80 9.56 1.69
N ASN A 451 12.78 10.74 2.33
CA ASN A 451 13.97 11.58 2.40
C ASN A 451 15.14 10.81 3.05
N GLY A 452 16.24 10.67 2.32
CA GLY A 452 17.41 9.91 2.73
C GLY A 452 17.28 8.38 2.71
N VAL A 453 16.18 7.82 2.22
CA VAL A 453 15.92 6.36 2.16
C VAL A 453 15.56 5.94 0.75
N ARG A 454 16.21 4.86 0.27
CA ARG A 454 15.87 4.18 -0.98
C ARG A 454 16.03 2.68 -0.84
N CYS A 455 14.96 1.92 -1.10
CA CYS A 455 14.95 0.47 -0.96
C CYS A 455 14.29 -0.18 -2.18
N TYR A 456 14.75 -1.37 -2.53
CA TYR A 456 14.14 -2.26 -3.52
C TYR A 456 14.23 -3.69 -3.01
N SER A 457 13.11 -4.42 -3.07
CA SER A 457 13.06 -5.84 -2.70
C SER A 457 12.05 -6.57 -3.57
N GLY A 458 12.27 -7.84 -3.80
CA GLY A 458 11.40 -8.68 -4.62
C GLY A 458 12.14 -9.83 -5.29
N TYR A 459 11.72 -10.13 -6.51
CA TYR A 459 12.13 -11.30 -7.27
C TYR A 459 12.69 -10.94 -8.64
N ILE A 460 13.65 -11.74 -9.10
CA ILE A 460 14.13 -11.76 -10.50
C ILE A 460 13.87 -13.15 -11.05
N LEU A 461 12.93 -13.25 -11.97
CA LEU A 461 12.55 -14.51 -12.60
C LEU A 461 13.63 -15.02 -13.56
N PRO A 462 13.76 -16.32 -13.79
CA PRO A 462 14.71 -16.88 -14.72
C PRO A 462 14.54 -16.35 -16.16
N ALA A 463 15.64 -16.24 -16.89
CA ALA A 463 15.59 -15.87 -18.30
C ALA A 463 14.76 -16.88 -19.11
N GLY A 464 13.98 -16.37 -20.06
CA GLY A 464 13.11 -17.18 -20.91
C GLY A 464 11.79 -17.62 -20.27
N PHE A 465 11.55 -17.32 -18.97
CA PHE A 465 10.26 -17.56 -18.33
C PHE A 465 9.32 -16.37 -18.52
N THR A 466 8.11 -16.64 -18.97
CA THR A 466 7.03 -15.64 -19.05
C THR A 466 5.97 -15.98 -18.02
N LEU A 467 5.68 -15.03 -17.12
CA LEU A 467 4.63 -15.20 -16.12
C LEU A 467 3.26 -15.03 -16.79
N GLU A 468 2.44 -16.06 -16.74
CA GLU A 468 1.05 -16.06 -17.20
C GLU A 468 0.11 -16.06 -16.00
N ARG A 469 -0.95 -15.23 -16.06
CA ARG A 469 -1.90 -15.12 -14.96
C ARG A 469 -2.75 -16.39 -14.85
N GLY A 470 -2.90 -16.90 -13.62
CA GLY A 470 -3.64 -18.12 -13.32
C GLY A 470 -2.88 -19.40 -13.66
N ALA A 471 -1.62 -19.31 -14.07
CA ALA A 471 -0.77 -20.47 -14.33
C ALA A 471 0.08 -20.79 -13.08
N GLU A 472 0.14 -22.06 -12.72
CA GLU A 472 1.03 -22.52 -11.66
C GLU A 472 2.49 -22.25 -12.04
N ILE A 473 3.27 -21.68 -11.10
CA ILE A 473 4.69 -21.43 -11.29
C ILE A 473 5.46 -22.71 -10.95
N PRO A 474 6.13 -23.33 -11.95
CA PRO A 474 6.86 -24.58 -11.73
C PRO A 474 7.94 -24.45 -10.67
N GLN A 475 8.20 -25.53 -9.92
CA GLN A 475 9.22 -25.55 -8.87
C GLN A 475 10.61 -25.19 -9.42
N GLU A 476 10.99 -25.71 -10.60
CA GLU A 476 12.25 -25.36 -11.27
C GLU A 476 12.42 -23.84 -11.50
N ILE A 477 11.31 -23.14 -11.78
CA ILE A 477 11.33 -21.68 -11.94
C ILE A 477 11.50 -21.00 -10.57
N LYS A 478 10.82 -21.50 -9.54
CA LYS A 478 10.99 -21.00 -8.17
C LYS A 478 12.44 -21.18 -7.70
N ASP A 479 13.02 -22.37 -7.86
CA ASP A 479 14.38 -22.71 -7.45
C ASP A 479 15.42 -21.77 -8.07
N ARG A 480 15.24 -21.38 -9.33
CA ARG A 480 16.12 -20.49 -10.09
C ARG A 480 15.78 -19.01 -9.95
N THR A 481 14.69 -18.66 -9.29
CA THR A 481 14.31 -17.26 -9.03
C THR A 481 15.26 -16.66 -8.00
N ILE A 482 15.76 -15.46 -8.27
CA ILE A 482 16.57 -14.71 -7.30
C ILE A 482 15.64 -13.89 -6.43
N ILE A 483 15.79 -14.03 -5.12
CA ILE A 483 15.12 -13.23 -4.10
C ILE A 483 16.13 -12.23 -3.58
N PHE A 484 15.79 -10.95 -3.56
CA PHE A 484 16.74 -9.94 -3.10
C PHE A 484 16.09 -8.79 -2.32
N SER A 485 16.91 -8.16 -1.52
CA SER A 485 16.62 -6.89 -0.85
C SER A 485 17.87 -6.02 -0.84
N VAL A 486 17.73 -4.78 -1.35
CA VAL A 486 18.75 -3.73 -1.25
C VAL A 486 18.13 -2.51 -0.60
N MET A 487 18.73 -2.07 0.50
CA MET A 487 18.21 -1.00 1.35
C MET A 487 19.30 0.02 1.64
N THR A 488 19.00 1.29 1.46
CA THR A 488 19.91 2.39 1.77
C THR A 488 19.24 3.42 2.65
N ASN A 489 19.90 3.83 3.73
CA ASN A 489 19.42 4.84 4.66
C ASN A 489 20.48 5.94 4.84
N ASN A 490 20.04 7.14 5.23
CA ASN A 490 20.89 8.32 5.45
C ASN A 490 21.64 8.79 4.19
N CYS A 491 21.06 8.55 3.01
CA CYS A 491 21.61 9.04 1.74
C CYS A 491 21.38 10.55 1.62
N VAL A 492 22.43 11.33 1.51
CA VAL A 492 22.39 12.79 1.30
C VAL A 492 22.43 13.18 -0.18
N SER A 493 22.76 12.22 -1.05
CA SER A 493 22.79 12.41 -2.50
C SER A 493 21.38 12.47 -3.09
N SER A 494 21.23 13.06 -4.28
CA SER A 494 19.94 13.14 -4.95
C SER A 494 19.33 11.75 -5.19
N THR A 495 18.03 11.67 -5.02
CA THR A 495 17.24 10.45 -5.26
C THR A 495 17.50 9.84 -6.64
N TRP A 496 17.71 10.69 -7.66
CA TRP A 496 18.01 10.25 -9.02
C TRP A 496 19.35 9.52 -9.11
N LYS A 497 20.40 10.06 -8.49
CA LYS A 497 21.73 9.45 -8.50
C LYS A 497 21.74 8.10 -7.75
N VAL A 498 21.14 8.08 -6.56
CA VAL A 498 20.98 6.84 -5.78
C VAL A 498 20.24 5.78 -6.58
N ARG A 499 19.12 6.14 -7.20
CA ARG A 499 18.34 5.21 -8.05
C ARG A 499 19.18 4.62 -9.18
N GLN A 500 19.96 5.44 -9.91
CA GLN A 500 20.77 4.94 -11.03
C GLN A 500 21.82 3.90 -10.61
N ILE A 501 22.42 4.09 -9.43
CA ILE A 501 23.42 3.13 -8.94
C ILE A 501 22.73 1.82 -8.54
N LEU A 502 21.61 1.91 -7.84
CA LEU A 502 20.85 0.73 -7.43
C LEU A 502 20.23 -0.01 -8.63
N ASP A 503 19.75 0.72 -9.67
CA ASP A 503 19.24 0.11 -10.90
C ASP A 503 20.35 -0.71 -11.59
N ARG A 504 21.59 -0.17 -11.69
CA ARG A 504 22.74 -0.90 -12.28
C ARG A 504 23.04 -2.18 -11.47
N PHE A 505 23.11 -2.07 -10.15
CA PHE A 505 23.36 -3.22 -9.29
C PHE A 505 22.30 -4.32 -9.49
N MET A 506 21.02 -3.96 -9.50
CA MET A 506 19.94 -4.91 -9.72
C MET A 506 20.02 -5.57 -11.11
N VAL A 507 20.36 -4.80 -12.15
CA VAL A 507 20.54 -5.36 -13.51
C VAL A 507 21.68 -6.36 -13.56
N GLU A 508 22.80 -6.10 -12.86
CA GLU A 508 23.91 -7.09 -12.76
C GLU A 508 23.46 -8.37 -12.06
N LEU A 509 22.67 -8.29 -10.98
CA LEU A 509 22.08 -9.47 -10.36
C LEU A 509 21.17 -10.27 -11.31
N GLY A 510 20.57 -9.61 -12.29
CA GLY A 510 19.66 -10.24 -13.25
C GLY A 510 20.34 -10.82 -14.49
N LYS A 511 21.63 -10.61 -14.70
CA LYS A 511 22.38 -11.18 -15.84
C LYS A 511 22.76 -12.62 -15.57
#